data_baaf1850f48a1a86c05365d6be528824
#
_entry.id   baaf1850f48a1a86c05365d6be528824
#
_cell.length_a   1.000
_cell.length_b   1.000
_cell.length_c   1.000
_cell.angle_alpha   90.00
_cell.angle_beta   90.00
_cell.angle_gamma   90.00
#
_symmetry.space_group_name_H-M   'P 1'
#
loop_
_entity.id
_entity.type
_entity.pdbx_description
1 polymer ?
#
loop_
_entity_poly.entity_id
_entity_poly.type
_entity_poly.pdbx_seq_one_letter_code
_entity_poly.pdbx_strand_id
1 'polypeptide(L)'
;MALYVTQTRPDVEVWVNDFYEPLVTFWQQLQDHGNEIKDQLLQLKQRHPDPASAKHLFLEAKEYLCQDPRRCDAKARAVSFYIVNKCSFSGLSESSSFSRQASDSNFSLRGIEKLPYYSMIIKDWRITNFSYEKLLTDDKNVLTYLDPPYDIRSNLYGRKGSMHNRFNHDDFAADCDRFIGPQLVSYNSSQLVKERFEGWKVSEFDHTYTMRSTGSYSKDQQERKELLLFNYEQTPKIKLKFEGCYNYERLKKEGLIDA
;
A
#
# COMPACT_ATOMS: atom_id res chain seq x y z
N MET A 1 -4.62 -5.82 3.02
CA MET A 1 -5.20 -7.09 2.56
C MET A 1 -4.13 -8.19 2.47
N ALA A 2 -3.13 -8.12 1.58
CA ALA A 2 -2.16 -9.19 1.30
C ALA A 2 -1.45 -9.75 2.56
N LEU A 3 -0.86 -8.91 3.41
CA LEU A 3 -0.22 -9.37 4.68
C LEU A 3 -1.17 -10.18 5.58
N TYR A 4 -2.44 -9.78 5.64
CA TYR A 4 -3.44 -10.52 6.41
C TYR A 4 -3.72 -11.90 5.79
N VAL A 5 -3.87 -11.98 4.46
CA VAL A 5 -4.09 -13.25 3.75
C VAL A 5 -2.90 -14.18 3.98
N THR A 6 -1.66 -13.70 3.80
CA THR A 6 -0.45 -14.52 4.02
C THR A 6 -0.38 -15.10 5.44
N GLN A 7 -0.79 -14.33 6.45
CA GLN A 7 -0.77 -14.78 7.84
C GLN A 7 -1.91 -15.73 8.20
N THR A 8 -3.08 -15.59 7.58
CA THR A 8 -4.27 -16.37 7.90
C THR A 8 -4.48 -17.56 6.98
N ARG A 9 -3.91 -17.54 5.79
CA ARG A 9 -4.03 -18.55 4.76
C ARG A 9 -2.65 -18.85 4.15
N PRO A 10 -1.75 -19.50 4.91
CA PRO A 10 -0.40 -19.85 4.43
C PRO A 10 -0.42 -20.87 3.28
N ASP A 11 -1.57 -21.49 3.02
CA ASP A 11 -1.83 -22.42 1.91
C ASP A 11 -2.10 -21.70 0.57
N VAL A 12 -2.24 -20.37 0.57
CA VAL A 12 -2.58 -19.59 -0.62
C VAL A 12 -1.35 -18.85 -1.14
N GLU A 13 -1.07 -19.01 -2.43
CA GLU A 13 -0.07 -18.18 -3.11
C GLU A 13 -0.56 -16.73 -3.20
N VAL A 14 0.34 -15.78 -2.87
CA VAL A 14 0.04 -14.36 -2.89
C VAL A 14 0.82 -13.67 -4.00
N TRP A 15 0.10 -13.12 -4.96
CA TRP A 15 0.65 -12.26 -6.00
C TRP A 15 0.23 -10.82 -5.74
N VAL A 16 1.21 -9.94 -5.47
CA VAL A 16 1.01 -8.51 -5.23
C VAL A 16 1.51 -7.73 -6.42
N ASN A 17 0.72 -6.76 -6.84
CA ASN A 17 1.08 -5.89 -7.95
C ASN A 17 0.70 -4.44 -7.63
N ASP A 18 1.52 -3.51 -8.07
CA ASP A 18 1.18 -2.09 -8.09
C ASP A 18 1.78 -1.43 -9.32
N PHE A 19 1.12 -0.42 -9.85
CA PHE A 19 1.63 0.34 -10.99
C PHE A 19 2.70 1.36 -10.57
N TYR A 20 2.75 1.73 -9.28
CA TYR A 20 3.72 2.68 -8.74
C TYR A 20 5.07 2.00 -8.47
N GLU A 21 6.00 2.15 -9.39
CA GLU A 21 7.31 1.48 -9.39
C GLU A 21 8.08 1.63 -8.07
N PRO A 22 8.18 2.82 -7.42
CA PRO A 22 8.94 2.93 -6.17
C PRO A 22 8.40 2.08 -5.02
N LEU A 23 7.07 1.90 -4.94
CA LEU A 23 6.43 1.01 -3.98
C LEU A 23 6.76 -0.45 -4.26
N VAL A 24 6.70 -0.85 -5.52
CA VAL A 24 7.03 -2.21 -5.96
C VAL A 24 8.50 -2.52 -5.67
N THR A 25 9.41 -1.63 -6.05
CA THR A 25 10.85 -1.75 -5.75
C THR A 25 11.09 -1.87 -4.24
N PHE A 26 10.39 -1.08 -3.41
CA PHE A 26 10.50 -1.21 -1.96
C PHE A 26 10.14 -2.62 -1.47
N TRP A 27 9.00 -3.16 -1.89
CA TRP A 27 8.59 -4.49 -1.47
C TRP A 27 9.52 -5.61 -1.98
N GLN A 28 9.99 -5.52 -3.22
CA GLN A 28 10.97 -6.47 -3.78
C GLN A 28 12.30 -6.44 -3.02
N GLN A 29 12.83 -5.24 -2.76
CA GLN A 29 14.08 -5.11 -2.01
C GLN A 29 13.93 -5.49 -0.55
N LEU A 30 12.77 -5.22 0.07
CA LEU A 30 12.48 -5.65 1.43
C LEU A 30 12.41 -7.18 1.53
N GLN A 31 11.87 -7.86 0.51
CA GLN A 31 11.78 -9.32 0.45
C GLN A 31 13.17 -9.96 0.59
N ASP A 32 14.15 -9.44 -0.13
CA ASP A 32 15.49 -10.02 -0.23
C ASP A 32 16.49 -9.44 0.77
N HIS A 33 16.31 -8.17 1.19
CA HIS A 33 17.31 -7.39 1.92
C HIS A 33 16.77 -6.71 3.19
N GLY A 34 15.82 -7.34 3.88
CA GLY A 34 15.12 -6.74 5.02
C GLY A 34 16.03 -6.22 6.14
N ASN A 35 17.07 -6.96 6.51
CA ASN A 35 18.04 -6.54 7.53
C ASN A 35 18.93 -5.38 7.04
N GLU A 36 19.43 -5.44 5.81
CA GLU A 36 20.27 -4.39 5.25
C GLU A 36 19.52 -3.05 5.15
N ILE A 37 18.25 -3.09 4.69
CA ILE A 37 17.38 -1.90 4.62
C ILE A 37 17.12 -1.35 6.03
N LYS A 38 16.82 -2.21 7.01
CA LYS A 38 16.67 -1.82 8.41
C LYS A 38 17.91 -1.09 8.90
N ASP A 39 19.11 -1.68 8.75
CA ASP A 39 20.35 -1.12 9.27
C ASP A 39 20.69 0.23 8.62
N GLN A 40 20.49 0.35 7.30
CA GLN A 40 20.68 1.61 6.59
C GLN A 40 19.71 2.70 7.06
N LEU A 41 18.43 2.37 7.25
CA LEU A 41 17.43 3.31 7.75
C LEU A 41 17.70 3.73 9.18
N LEU A 42 18.17 2.83 10.06
CA LEU A 42 18.57 3.15 11.43
C LEU A 42 19.75 4.14 11.44
N GLN A 43 20.78 3.89 10.64
CA GLN A 43 21.92 4.80 10.52
C GLN A 43 21.50 6.19 10.02
N LEU A 44 20.64 6.24 8.98
CA LEU A 44 20.13 7.50 8.47
C LEU A 44 19.29 8.25 9.51
N LYS A 45 18.43 7.55 10.25
CA LYS A 45 17.64 8.16 11.34
C LYS A 45 18.52 8.72 12.43
N GLN A 46 19.59 8.02 12.82
CA GLN A 46 20.54 8.48 13.83
C GLN A 46 21.36 9.69 13.39
N ARG A 47 21.74 9.74 12.11
CA ARG A 47 22.50 10.88 11.53
C ARG A 47 21.66 12.13 11.33
N HIS A 48 20.33 12.01 11.33
CA HIS A 48 19.39 13.11 11.10
C HIS A 48 18.38 13.22 12.26
N PRO A 49 18.87 13.56 13.47
CA PRO A 49 18.06 13.52 14.70
C PRO A 49 17.11 14.70 14.85
N ASP A 50 17.40 15.82 14.23
CA ASP A 50 16.62 17.06 14.34
C ASP A 50 15.76 17.33 13.10
N PRO A 51 14.71 18.17 13.21
CA PRO A 51 13.78 18.42 12.11
C PRO A 51 14.41 19.02 10.84
N ALA A 52 15.50 19.78 10.97
CA ALA A 52 16.15 20.40 9.81
C ALA A 52 16.93 19.36 9.01
N SER A 53 17.73 18.54 9.68
CA SER A 53 18.45 17.44 9.05
C SER A 53 17.52 16.36 8.51
N ALA A 54 16.40 16.05 9.20
CA ALA A 54 15.39 15.12 8.72
C ALA A 54 14.67 15.65 7.45
N LYS A 55 14.44 16.97 7.36
CA LYS A 55 13.91 17.59 6.14
C LYS A 55 14.91 17.52 4.99
N HIS A 56 16.20 17.69 5.25
CA HIS A 56 17.25 17.55 4.24
C HIS A 56 17.28 16.11 3.70
N LEU A 57 17.31 15.11 4.58
CA LEU A 57 17.23 13.69 4.21
C LEU A 57 15.99 13.38 3.36
N PHE A 58 14.83 13.94 3.72
CA PHE A 58 13.61 13.79 2.92
C PHE A 58 13.75 14.36 1.52
N LEU A 59 14.35 15.54 1.37
CA LEU A 59 14.53 16.19 0.07
C LEU A 59 15.49 15.42 -0.81
N GLU A 60 16.61 14.93 -0.28
CA GLU A 60 17.56 14.07 -1.00
C GLU A 60 16.91 12.76 -1.45
N ALA A 61 16.19 12.09 -0.56
CA ALA A 61 15.46 10.87 -0.89
C ALA A 61 14.40 11.10 -1.98
N LYS A 62 13.70 12.23 -1.91
CA LYS A 62 12.70 12.63 -2.91
C LYS A 62 13.33 12.91 -4.27
N GLU A 63 14.48 13.59 -4.30
CA GLU A 63 15.22 13.84 -5.53
C GLU A 63 15.71 12.53 -6.16
N TYR A 64 16.21 11.60 -5.34
CA TYR A 64 16.64 10.27 -5.81
C TYR A 64 15.50 9.48 -6.44
N LEU A 65 14.28 9.54 -5.87
CA LEU A 65 13.09 8.90 -6.47
C LEU A 65 12.67 9.51 -7.81
N CYS A 66 13.00 10.77 -8.06
CA CYS A 66 12.69 11.44 -9.32
C CYS A 66 13.66 11.08 -10.47
N GLN A 67 14.75 10.39 -10.19
CA GLN A 67 15.71 9.93 -11.20
C GLN A 67 15.15 8.75 -12.02
N ASP A 68 15.74 8.49 -13.19
CA ASP A 68 15.39 7.32 -14.00
C ASP A 68 15.70 6.02 -13.23
N PRO A 69 14.69 5.17 -12.95
CA PRO A 69 14.87 3.94 -12.18
C PRO A 69 15.97 3.03 -12.71
N ARG A 70 16.17 3.01 -14.03
CA ARG A 70 17.20 2.18 -14.71
C ARG A 70 18.64 2.59 -14.39
N ARG A 71 18.83 3.80 -13.82
CA ARG A 71 20.14 4.36 -13.45
C ARG A 71 20.36 4.39 -11.94
N CYS A 72 19.39 3.92 -11.17
CA CYS A 72 19.41 3.95 -9.71
C CYS A 72 19.74 2.56 -9.15
N ASP A 73 20.45 2.55 -8.02
CA ASP A 73 20.53 1.35 -7.19
C ASP A 73 19.15 1.04 -6.58
N ALA A 74 18.67 -0.20 -6.75
CA ALA A 74 17.33 -0.58 -6.34
C ALA A 74 17.12 -0.52 -4.81
N LYS A 75 18.16 -0.88 -4.03
CA LYS A 75 18.11 -0.83 -2.57
C LYS A 75 18.09 0.62 -2.06
N ALA A 76 18.94 1.49 -2.62
CA ALA A 76 18.93 2.91 -2.31
C ALA A 76 17.57 3.55 -2.67
N ARG A 77 16.96 3.10 -3.77
CA ARG A 77 15.63 3.53 -4.19
C ARG A 77 14.53 3.08 -3.21
N ALA A 78 14.61 1.85 -2.73
CA ALA A 78 13.71 1.33 -1.70
C ALA A 78 13.83 2.10 -0.37
N VAL A 79 15.06 2.38 0.07
CA VAL A 79 15.33 3.21 1.25
C VAL A 79 14.76 4.62 1.08
N SER A 80 14.99 5.23 -0.08
CA SER A 80 14.47 6.57 -0.40
C SER A 80 12.95 6.60 -0.40
N PHE A 81 12.28 5.58 -0.97
CA PHE A 81 10.84 5.45 -0.92
C PHE A 81 10.30 5.39 0.52
N TYR A 82 10.92 4.57 1.37
CA TYR A 82 10.51 4.46 2.78
C TYR A 82 10.61 5.81 3.50
N ILE A 83 11.71 6.54 3.33
CA ILE A 83 11.92 7.86 3.93
C ILE A 83 10.84 8.83 3.46
N VAL A 84 10.62 8.93 2.14
CA VAL A 84 9.62 9.85 1.56
C VAL A 84 8.22 9.50 2.06
N ASN A 85 7.85 8.23 2.05
CA ASN A 85 6.53 7.78 2.53
C ASN A 85 6.32 8.07 4.02
N LYS A 86 7.33 7.82 4.87
CA LYS A 86 7.20 7.99 6.32
C LYS A 86 7.35 9.45 6.79
N CYS A 87 8.06 10.29 6.03
CA CYS A 87 8.29 11.70 6.40
C CYS A 87 7.36 12.68 5.67
N SER A 88 6.49 12.21 4.79
CA SER A 88 5.56 13.07 4.05
C SER A 88 4.23 13.24 4.76
N PHE A 89 3.56 14.36 4.44
CA PHE A 89 2.18 14.56 4.83
C PHE A 89 1.30 13.47 4.18
N SER A 90 0.51 12.77 4.98
CA SER A 90 -0.40 11.69 4.54
C SER A 90 0.26 10.50 3.83
N GLY A 91 1.57 10.30 3.96
CA GLY A 91 2.26 9.17 3.33
C GLY A 91 2.28 9.20 1.80
N LEU A 92 2.12 10.39 1.22
CA LEU A 92 2.12 10.59 -0.22
C LEU A 92 3.52 10.42 -0.83
N SER A 93 3.55 10.28 -2.16
CA SER A 93 4.76 10.07 -2.97
C SER A 93 5.56 11.37 -3.26
N GLU A 94 6.30 11.40 -4.35
CA GLU A 94 7.21 12.50 -4.74
C GLU A 94 6.51 13.87 -4.89
N SER A 95 5.20 13.92 -5.02
CA SER A 95 4.45 15.19 -5.05
C SER A 95 4.19 15.78 -3.67
N SER A 96 4.50 15.05 -2.58
CA SER A 96 4.24 15.48 -1.21
C SER A 96 5.27 16.48 -0.68
N SER A 97 4.90 17.14 0.42
CA SER A 97 5.79 17.99 1.22
C SER A 97 6.22 17.26 2.51
N PHE A 98 7.38 17.68 3.03
CA PHE A 98 7.86 17.21 4.32
C PHE A 98 6.88 17.55 5.43
N SER A 99 6.62 16.59 6.31
CA SER A 99 5.85 16.77 7.53
C SER A 99 6.73 16.45 8.74
N ARG A 100 6.99 17.46 9.59
CA ARG A 100 7.72 17.25 10.84
C ARG A 100 7.03 16.19 11.70
N GLN A 101 5.72 16.32 11.89
CA GLN A 101 4.95 15.37 12.70
C GLN A 101 5.05 13.93 12.14
N ALA A 102 4.96 13.74 10.83
CA ALA A 102 5.12 12.43 10.22
C ALA A 102 6.55 11.89 10.38
N SER A 103 7.57 12.74 10.22
CA SER A 103 8.97 12.35 10.44
C SER A 103 9.23 11.90 11.88
N ASP A 104 8.61 12.55 12.87
CA ASP A 104 8.77 12.19 14.26
C ASP A 104 8.00 10.91 14.64
N SER A 105 6.76 10.75 14.13
CA SER A 105 5.86 9.65 14.52
C SER A 105 5.92 8.42 13.63
N ASN A 106 6.03 8.60 12.31
CA ASN A 106 5.93 7.51 11.33
C ASN A 106 7.31 6.97 10.90
N PHE A 107 8.32 7.85 10.78
CA PHE A 107 9.71 7.43 10.59
C PHE A 107 10.33 7.10 11.95
N SER A 108 9.81 6.07 12.62
CA SER A 108 10.15 5.69 13.99
C SER A 108 11.12 4.49 14.03
N LEU A 109 11.96 4.43 15.04
CA LEU A 109 12.85 3.28 15.27
C LEU A 109 12.07 1.98 15.32
N ARG A 110 10.97 1.93 16.08
CA ARG A 110 10.09 0.74 16.14
C ARG A 110 9.53 0.31 14.78
N GLY A 111 9.22 1.28 13.90
CA GLY A 111 8.74 0.97 12.55
C GLY A 111 9.84 0.37 11.67
N ILE A 112 11.06 0.89 11.79
CA ILE A 112 12.22 0.40 11.05
C ILE A 112 12.65 -1.00 11.54
N GLU A 113 12.68 -1.22 12.85
CA GLU A 113 13.01 -2.52 13.47
C GLU A 113 12.08 -3.67 13.05
N LYS A 114 10.86 -3.36 12.61
CA LYS A 114 9.90 -4.35 12.11
C LYS A 114 10.11 -4.78 10.67
N LEU A 115 10.98 -4.13 9.92
CA LEU A 115 11.16 -4.46 8.49
C LEU A 115 11.62 -5.89 8.24
N PRO A 116 12.57 -6.49 8.99
CA PRO A 116 12.94 -7.90 8.81
C PRO A 116 11.77 -8.87 9.07
N TYR A 117 10.89 -8.53 10.00
CA TYR A 117 9.67 -9.31 10.23
C TYR A 117 8.75 -9.31 9.00
N TYR A 118 8.55 -8.16 8.36
CA TYR A 118 7.78 -8.09 7.12
C TYR A 118 8.49 -8.83 5.98
N SER A 119 9.81 -8.73 5.86
CA SER A 119 10.62 -9.50 4.91
C SER A 119 10.33 -11.00 5.01
N MET A 120 10.30 -11.55 6.24
CA MET A 120 9.97 -12.96 6.46
C MET A 120 8.55 -13.33 6.01
N ILE A 121 7.55 -12.46 6.29
CA ILE A 121 6.16 -12.73 5.90
C ILE A 121 6.00 -12.77 4.39
N ILE A 122 6.67 -11.87 3.67
CA ILE A 122 6.49 -11.67 2.24
C ILE A 122 7.46 -12.51 1.39
N LYS A 123 8.27 -13.38 2.00
CA LYS A 123 9.36 -14.12 1.34
C LYS A 123 8.91 -14.90 0.09
N ASP A 124 7.68 -15.41 0.12
CA ASP A 124 7.13 -16.25 -0.95
C ASP A 124 6.16 -15.46 -1.87
N TRP A 125 6.07 -14.13 -1.71
CA TRP A 125 5.21 -13.34 -2.57
C TRP A 125 5.79 -13.22 -3.97
N ARG A 126 4.91 -13.29 -4.96
CA ARG A 126 5.20 -12.79 -6.30
C ARG A 126 4.91 -11.29 -6.32
N ILE A 127 5.92 -10.46 -6.59
CA ILE A 127 5.79 -9.00 -6.57
C ILE A 127 6.08 -8.45 -7.96
N THR A 128 5.13 -7.74 -8.56
CA THR A 128 5.23 -7.25 -9.94
C THR A 128 4.81 -5.79 -10.08
N ASN A 129 5.31 -5.16 -11.16
CA ASN A 129 4.97 -3.81 -11.57
C ASN A 129 4.31 -3.85 -12.95
N PHE A 130 3.08 -4.33 -13.00
CA PHE A 130 2.30 -4.42 -14.23
C PHE A 130 1.09 -3.48 -14.19
N SER A 131 0.53 -3.19 -15.34
CA SER A 131 -0.83 -2.67 -15.42
C SER A 131 -1.83 -3.75 -14.99
N TYR A 132 -2.95 -3.34 -14.37
CA TYR A 132 -3.95 -4.22 -13.76
C TYR A 132 -4.55 -5.24 -14.74
N GLU A 133 -4.64 -4.90 -16.03
CA GLU A 133 -5.22 -5.77 -17.07
C GLU A 133 -4.49 -7.11 -17.18
N LYS A 134 -3.20 -7.14 -16.82
CA LYS A 134 -2.41 -8.38 -16.81
C LYS A 134 -2.70 -9.32 -15.64
N LEU A 135 -3.50 -8.87 -14.68
CA LEU A 135 -3.85 -9.61 -13.48
C LEU A 135 -5.24 -10.20 -13.55
N LEU A 136 -6.09 -9.67 -14.45
CA LEU A 136 -7.43 -10.17 -14.67
C LEU A 136 -7.37 -11.56 -15.30
N THR A 137 -8.20 -12.49 -14.84
CA THR A 137 -8.16 -13.90 -15.24
C THR A 137 -9.55 -14.52 -15.19
N ASP A 138 -9.73 -15.56 -16.00
CA ASP A 138 -10.93 -16.41 -15.98
C ASP A 138 -10.78 -17.62 -15.04
N ASP A 139 -9.62 -17.74 -14.37
CA ASP A 139 -9.39 -18.84 -13.43
C ASP A 139 -10.25 -18.66 -12.17
N LYS A 140 -11.19 -19.57 -11.95
CA LYS A 140 -12.11 -19.56 -10.81
C LYS A 140 -11.44 -19.87 -9.46
N ASN A 141 -10.21 -20.34 -9.47
CA ASN A 141 -9.43 -20.62 -8.27
C ASN A 141 -8.57 -19.41 -7.81
N VAL A 142 -8.57 -18.34 -8.61
CA VAL A 142 -7.83 -17.10 -8.31
C VAL A 142 -8.81 -16.02 -7.90
N LEU A 143 -8.66 -15.50 -6.67
CA LEU A 143 -9.38 -14.30 -6.23
C LEU A 143 -8.51 -13.07 -6.51
N THR A 144 -8.99 -12.18 -7.37
CA THR A 144 -8.33 -10.91 -7.68
C THR A 144 -8.91 -9.78 -6.82
N TYR A 145 -8.11 -9.21 -5.91
CA TYR A 145 -8.46 -8.00 -5.16
C TYR A 145 -7.90 -6.77 -5.87
N LEU A 146 -8.78 -5.84 -6.21
CA LEU A 146 -8.47 -4.63 -6.96
C LEU A 146 -8.78 -3.39 -6.12
N ASP A 147 -7.79 -2.52 -5.97
CA ASP A 147 -7.88 -1.24 -5.24
C ASP A 147 -7.45 -0.09 -6.17
N PRO A 148 -8.32 0.29 -7.14
CA PRO A 148 -8.01 1.34 -8.09
C PRO A 148 -7.96 2.71 -7.40
N PRO A 149 -7.37 3.74 -8.05
CA PRO A 149 -7.52 5.12 -7.60
C PRO A 149 -9.01 5.45 -7.42
N TYR A 150 -9.38 6.06 -6.29
CA TYR A 150 -10.79 6.43 -6.05
C TYR A 150 -11.24 7.52 -7.02
N ASP A 151 -12.48 7.41 -7.51
CA ASP A 151 -13.09 8.42 -8.40
C ASP A 151 -13.47 9.70 -7.62
N ILE A 152 -12.43 10.42 -7.21
CA ILE A 152 -12.54 11.69 -6.47
C ILE A 152 -11.64 12.73 -7.13
N ARG A 153 -12.02 13.99 -7.08
CA ARG A 153 -11.17 15.10 -7.56
C ARG A 153 -9.96 15.25 -6.62
N SER A 154 -8.87 14.55 -6.89
CA SER A 154 -7.65 14.66 -6.11
C SER A 154 -6.40 14.38 -6.96
N ASN A 155 -5.24 14.88 -6.51
CA ASN A 155 -3.94 14.68 -7.15
C ASN A 155 -3.05 13.77 -6.28
N LEU A 156 -3.60 12.69 -5.73
CA LEU A 156 -2.96 11.92 -4.66
C LEU A 156 -1.80 11.04 -5.13
N TYR A 157 -1.86 10.49 -6.34
CA TYR A 157 -0.90 9.46 -6.78
C TYR A 157 -0.08 9.89 -8.00
N GLY A 158 1.22 9.56 -7.96
CA GLY A 158 2.18 9.86 -9.01
C GLY A 158 2.61 11.33 -9.07
N ARG A 159 3.60 11.62 -9.94
CA ARG A 159 4.12 12.98 -10.11
C ARG A 159 3.03 13.90 -10.62
N LYS A 160 2.65 14.93 -9.86
CA LYS A 160 1.54 15.86 -10.14
C LYS A 160 0.17 15.17 -10.31
N GLY A 161 -0.07 14.05 -9.63
CA GLY A 161 -1.33 13.32 -9.74
C GLY A 161 -1.50 12.54 -11.05
N SER A 162 -0.43 12.33 -11.81
CA SER A 162 -0.50 11.73 -13.16
C SER A 162 -1.08 10.32 -13.19
N MET A 163 -0.94 9.55 -12.12
CA MET A 163 -1.49 8.20 -12.02
C MET A 163 -2.99 8.21 -11.70
N HIS A 164 -3.44 9.20 -10.95
CA HIS A 164 -4.84 9.37 -10.60
C HIS A 164 -5.66 9.96 -11.76
N ASN A 165 -5.15 11.04 -12.37
CA ASN A 165 -5.86 11.79 -13.41
C ASN A 165 -5.94 11.07 -14.77
N ARG A 166 -5.14 10.03 -14.99
CA ARG A 166 -5.09 9.26 -16.24
C ARG A 166 -5.78 7.90 -16.14
N PHE A 167 -6.25 7.52 -14.95
CA PHE A 167 -6.94 6.26 -14.76
C PHE A 167 -8.36 6.38 -15.33
N ASN A 168 -8.68 5.52 -16.31
CA ASN A 168 -10.00 5.48 -16.90
C ASN A 168 -10.88 4.49 -16.13
N HIS A 169 -11.81 5.01 -15.35
CA HIS A 169 -12.68 4.22 -14.49
C HIS A 169 -13.72 3.41 -15.29
N ASP A 170 -14.13 3.91 -16.48
CA ASP A 170 -15.11 3.24 -17.34
C ASP A 170 -14.44 2.04 -18.04
N ASP A 171 -13.23 2.22 -18.57
CA ASP A 171 -12.43 1.12 -19.14
C ASP A 171 -12.10 0.07 -18.08
N PHE A 172 -11.75 0.50 -16.86
CA PHE A 172 -11.48 -0.41 -15.75
C PHE A 172 -12.68 -1.29 -15.41
N ALA A 173 -13.88 -0.73 -15.31
CA ALA A 173 -15.08 -1.49 -15.03
C ALA A 173 -15.41 -2.46 -16.19
N ALA A 174 -15.29 -1.99 -17.43
CA ALA A 174 -15.50 -2.82 -18.63
C ALA A 174 -14.49 -3.97 -18.72
N ASP A 175 -13.22 -3.72 -18.34
CA ASP A 175 -12.20 -4.76 -18.29
C ASP A 175 -12.52 -5.81 -17.21
N CYS A 176 -12.95 -5.37 -16.02
CA CYS A 176 -13.36 -6.28 -14.95
C CYS A 176 -14.52 -7.19 -15.39
N ASP A 177 -15.51 -6.65 -16.10
CA ASP A 177 -16.67 -7.42 -16.58
C ASP A 177 -16.35 -8.48 -17.66
N ARG A 178 -15.22 -8.34 -18.35
CA ARG A 178 -14.80 -9.32 -19.37
C ARG A 178 -14.31 -10.63 -18.78
N PHE A 179 -13.94 -10.66 -17.51
CA PHE A 179 -13.35 -11.83 -16.85
C PHE A 179 -14.29 -12.44 -15.82
N ILE A 180 -14.38 -13.77 -15.84
CA ILE A 180 -15.29 -14.54 -14.99
C ILE A 180 -14.65 -15.05 -13.70
N GLY A 181 -13.34 -14.91 -13.53
CA GLY A 181 -12.66 -15.24 -12.27
C GLY A 181 -13.19 -14.37 -11.12
N PRO A 182 -13.15 -14.86 -9.88
CA PRO A 182 -13.62 -14.11 -8.73
C PRO A 182 -12.85 -12.79 -8.53
N GLN A 183 -13.57 -11.68 -8.48
CA GLN A 183 -13.01 -10.34 -8.32
C GLN A 183 -13.67 -9.63 -7.15
N LEU A 184 -12.85 -8.92 -6.35
CA LEU A 184 -13.27 -8.04 -5.26
C LEU A 184 -12.65 -6.66 -5.48
N VAL A 185 -13.47 -5.64 -5.66
CA VAL A 185 -13.03 -4.26 -5.93
C VAL A 185 -13.40 -3.38 -4.76
N SER A 186 -12.44 -2.59 -4.23
CA SER A 186 -12.70 -1.53 -3.25
C SER A 186 -12.81 -0.17 -3.94
N TYR A 187 -13.81 0.62 -3.55
CA TYR A 187 -14.06 1.95 -4.12
C TYR A 187 -14.70 2.91 -3.10
N ASN A 188 -14.58 4.22 -3.35
CA ASN A 188 -15.42 5.19 -2.67
C ASN A 188 -16.89 5.03 -3.11
N SER A 189 -17.83 5.21 -2.17
CA SER A 189 -19.25 5.16 -2.50
C SER A 189 -19.65 6.36 -3.35
N SER A 190 -20.15 6.09 -4.54
CA SER A 190 -20.81 7.05 -5.40
C SER A 190 -21.83 6.34 -6.28
N GLN A 191 -22.85 7.07 -6.75
CA GLN A 191 -23.84 6.53 -7.67
C GLN A 191 -23.21 6.09 -8.99
N LEU A 192 -22.24 6.87 -9.49
CA LEU A 192 -21.53 6.58 -10.73
C LEU A 192 -20.72 5.27 -10.65
N VAL A 193 -20.08 4.98 -9.52
CA VAL A 193 -19.37 3.71 -9.33
C VAL A 193 -20.37 2.54 -9.32
N LYS A 194 -21.52 2.69 -8.68
CA LYS A 194 -22.55 1.64 -8.67
C LYS A 194 -23.12 1.37 -10.07
N GLU A 195 -23.27 2.40 -10.90
CA GLU A 195 -23.72 2.27 -12.30
C GLU A 195 -22.67 1.56 -13.16
N ARG A 196 -21.38 1.87 -13.01
CA ARG A 196 -20.29 1.19 -13.73
C ARG A 196 -20.21 -0.31 -13.44
N PHE A 197 -20.55 -0.72 -12.23
CA PHE A 197 -20.55 -2.12 -11.80
C PHE A 197 -21.98 -2.67 -11.65
N GLU A 198 -22.88 -2.26 -12.56
CA GLU A 198 -24.23 -2.80 -12.62
C GLU A 198 -24.21 -4.33 -12.74
N GLY A 199 -24.99 -5.01 -11.92
CA GLY A 199 -25.01 -6.48 -11.85
C GLY A 199 -24.01 -7.09 -10.87
N TRP A 200 -23.04 -6.33 -10.36
CA TRP A 200 -22.15 -6.79 -9.30
C TRP A 200 -22.83 -6.69 -7.93
N LYS A 201 -22.42 -7.53 -7.00
CA LYS A 201 -22.86 -7.44 -5.62
C LYS A 201 -22.15 -6.30 -4.92
N VAL A 202 -22.90 -5.56 -4.11
CA VAL A 202 -22.41 -4.35 -3.42
C VAL A 202 -22.54 -4.55 -1.92
N SER A 203 -21.44 -4.34 -1.19
CA SER A 203 -21.42 -4.16 0.24
C SER A 203 -20.94 -2.75 0.56
N GLU A 204 -21.77 -1.95 1.20
CA GLU A 204 -21.46 -0.57 1.59
C GLU A 204 -21.24 -0.50 3.10
N PHE A 205 -20.19 0.19 3.53
CA PHE A 205 -19.86 0.36 4.94
C PHE A 205 -19.30 1.75 5.23
N ASP A 206 -19.55 2.20 6.46
CA ASP A 206 -19.06 3.49 6.93
C ASP A 206 -17.57 3.38 7.25
N HIS A 207 -16.76 4.27 6.65
CA HIS A 207 -15.35 4.38 6.95
C HIS A 207 -15.02 5.78 7.48
N THR A 208 -14.55 5.84 8.72
CA THR A 208 -14.14 7.09 9.34
C THR A 208 -12.67 7.34 9.06
N TYR A 209 -12.37 8.23 8.13
CA TYR A 209 -11.00 8.72 7.93
C TYR A 209 -10.60 9.62 9.09
N THR A 210 -9.73 9.14 9.97
CA THR A 210 -9.13 9.95 11.04
C THR A 210 -8.02 10.86 10.52
N MET A 211 -8.26 11.65 9.48
CA MET A 211 -7.40 12.77 9.17
C MET A 211 -7.69 13.90 10.15
N ARG A 212 -6.81 14.10 11.13
CA ARG A 212 -6.81 15.31 11.95
C ARG A 212 -6.36 16.48 11.06
N SER A 213 -7.29 17.12 10.35
CA SER A 213 -7.04 18.40 9.73
C SER A 213 -7.21 19.50 10.81
N THR A 214 -6.12 20.14 11.17
CA THR A 214 -6.13 21.39 11.91
C THR A 214 -6.54 22.51 10.95
N GLY A 215 -7.79 22.94 11.00
CA GLY A 215 -8.29 24.06 10.20
C GLY A 215 -9.78 23.98 9.89
N SER A 216 -10.33 25.03 9.29
CA SER A 216 -11.75 25.23 8.95
C SER A 216 -12.43 24.13 8.11
N TYR A 217 -11.70 23.11 7.70
CA TYR A 217 -12.19 21.90 7.03
C TYR A 217 -12.87 20.87 7.97
N SER A 218 -12.90 21.13 9.28
CA SER A 218 -13.49 20.19 10.25
C SER A 218 -15.02 20.19 10.27
N LYS A 219 -15.69 21.00 9.45
CA LYS A 219 -17.17 21.05 9.39
C LYS A 219 -17.80 20.11 8.37
N ASP A 220 -17.04 19.53 7.46
CA ASP A 220 -17.51 18.56 6.47
C ASP A 220 -16.81 17.20 6.67
N GLN A 221 -16.80 16.67 7.88
CA GLN A 221 -16.65 15.23 8.07
C GLN A 221 -17.94 14.56 7.57
N GLN A 222 -18.13 14.54 6.27
CA GLN A 222 -19.08 13.64 5.66
C GLN A 222 -18.59 12.22 5.97
N GLU A 223 -19.42 11.45 6.62
CA GLU A 223 -19.26 10.00 6.74
C GLU A 223 -19.03 9.47 5.33
N ARG A 224 -17.76 9.20 5.01
CA ARG A 224 -17.41 8.66 3.69
C ARG A 224 -17.70 7.18 3.74
N LYS A 225 -18.60 6.77 2.89
CA LYS A 225 -18.90 5.37 2.71
C LYS A 225 -17.97 4.76 1.69
N GLU A 226 -17.52 3.56 1.95
CA GLU A 226 -16.75 2.74 1.01
C GLU A 226 -17.59 1.59 0.49
N LEU A 227 -17.26 1.16 -0.72
CA LEU A 227 -17.89 0.03 -1.38
C LEU A 227 -16.89 -1.13 -1.51
N LEU A 228 -17.40 -2.32 -1.27
CA LEU A 228 -16.82 -3.55 -1.78
C LEU A 228 -17.77 -4.10 -2.86
N LEU A 229 -17.25 -4.24 -4.07
CA LEU A 229 -17.95 -4.72 -5.24
C LEU A 229 -17.38 -6.10 -5.58
N PHE A 230 -18.23 -7.08 -5.84
CA PHE A 230 -17.77 -8.44 -6.16
C PHE A 230 -18.69 -9.16 -7.12
N ASN A 231 -18.09 -9.94 -8.02
CA ASN A 231 -18.78 -10.65 -9.11
C ASN A 231 -19.12 -12.12 -8.78
N TYR A 232 -18.99 -12.53 -7.51
CA TYR A 232 -19.19 -13.92 -7.08
C TYR A 232 -20.15 -14.05 -5.91
N GLU A 233 -20.65 -15.27 -5.66
CA GLU A 233 -21.45 -15.57 -4.47
C GLU A 233 -20.57 -15.67 -3.24
N GLN A 234 -20.89 -14.93 -2.18
CA GLN A 234 -20.21 -15.10 -0.91
C GLN A 234 -20.63 -16.42 -0.27
N THR A 235 -19.65 -17.27 0.01
CA THR A 235 -19.89 -18.40 0.92
C THR A 235 -20.16 -17.89 2.36
N PRO A 236 -21.04 -18.56 3.12
CA PRO A 236 -21.33 -18.17 4.51
C PRO A 236 -20.05 -18.01 5.31
N LYS A 237 -19.97 -16.97 6.14
CA LYS A 237 -18.80 -16.64 6.96
C LYS A 237 -18.35 -17.84 7.77
N ILE A 238 -17.30 -18.52 7.34
CA ILE A 238 -16.55 -19.42 8.20
C ILE A 238 -15.84 -18.50 9.21
N LYS A 239 -16.17 -18.61 10.49
CA LYS A 239 -15.42 -17.96 11.57
C LYS A 239 -14.05 -18.64 11.62
N LEU A 240 -13.08 -18.12 10.86
CA LEU A 240 -11.70 -18.51 11.03
C LEU A 240 -11.26 -18.07 12.42
N LYS A 241 -10.96 -19.02 13.30
CA LYS A 241 -10.24 -18.71 14.54
C LYS A 241 -8.84 -18.28 14.12
N PHE A 242 -8.53 -17.03 14.32
CA PHE A 242 -7.21 -16.48 14.11
C PHE A 242 -6.29 -16.96 15.23
N GLU A 243 -5.60 -18.05 15.03
CA GLU A 243 -4.41 -18.39 15.79
C GLU A 243 -3.24 -17.81 14.98
N GLY A 244 -2.86 -16.56 15.30
CA GLY A 244 -1.86 -15.81 14.53
C GLY A 244 -0.53 -16.56 14.45
N CYS A 245 -0.21 -17.09 13.27
CA CYS A 245 1.02 -17.84 13.02
C CYS A 245 2.28 -16.99 13.19
N TYR A 246 2.17 -15.68 13.04
CA TYR A 246 3.28 -14.73 13.13
C TYR A 246 2.92 -13.58 14.06
N ASN A 247 3.25 -13.73 15.34
CA ASN A 247 3.20 -12.62 16.30
C ASN A 247 4.62 -12.06 16.42
N TYR A 248 4.82 -10.79 16.04
CA TYR A 248 6.12 -10.11 16.13
C TYR A 248 6.78 -10.25 17.50
N GLU A 249 6.04 -10.04 18.58
CA GLU A 249 6.56 -10.15 19.95
C GLU A 249 6.96 -11.60 20.30
N ARG A 250 6.24 -12.58 19.76
CA ARG A 250 6.57 -14.00 19.94
C ARG A 250 7.86 -14.35 19.18
N LEU A 251 7.99 -13.97 17.91
CA LEU A 251 9.16 -14.26 17.09
C LEU A 251 10.41 -13.58 17.66
N LYS A 252 10.29 -12.38 18.18
CA LYS A 252 11.36 -11.67 18.88
C LYS A 252 11.77 -12.42 20.17
N LYS A 253 10.81 -12.90 20.96
CA LYS A 253 11.03 -13.68 22.17
C LYS A 253 11.67 -15.04 21.91
N GLU A 254 11.34 -15.64 20.75
CA GLU A 254 11.90 -16.94 20.31
C GLU A 254 13.25 -16.78 19.58
N GLY A 255 13.77 -15.54 19.44
CA GLY A 255 15.05 -15.26 18.78
C GLY A 255 15.06 -15.51 17.26
N LEU A 256 13.90 -15.60 16.67
CA LEU A 256 13.75 -15.82 15.22
C LEU A 256 13.87 -14.53 14.39
N ILE A 257 13.80 -13.37 15.05
CA ILE A 257 14.11 -12.06 14.50
C ILE A 257 14.93 -11.29 15.52
N ASP A 258 15.94 -10.55 15.05
CA ASP A 258 16.80 -9.73 15.89
C ASP A 258 16.03 -8.60 16.59
N ALA A 259 16.55 -8.23 17.76
CA ALA A 259 15.94 -7.21 18.64
C ALA A 259 16.18 -5.79 18.12
#